data_35528229ca0cde20a5fa42f542b673a4
#
_entry.id   35528229ca0cde20a5fa42f542b673a4
#
_cell.length_a   1.000
_cell.length_b   1.000
_cell.length_c   1.000
_cell.angle_alpha   90.00
_cell.angle_beta   90.00
_cell.angle_gamma   90.00
#
_symmetry.space_group_name_H-M   'P 1'
#
loop_
_entity.id
_entity.type
_entity.pdbx_description
1 polymer ?
#
loop_
_entity_poly.entity_id
_entity_poly.type
_entity_poly.pdbx_seq_one_letter_code
_entity_poly.pdbx_strand_id
1 'polypeptide(L)'
;MKFISWNVNGIRACVQKGFVDFFKEADADIFCLQETKMQEGQLVLDLPEYHQYWNSAVKKGYSGTAIFTKKEPLSVTYGLGIEEHDQEGRVITLEFEDFYFITVYTPNSQSELARLDYRMTWEDAFLAYLKKLEETKPVIFCGDLNVAHKEIDLKNPKTNRKNAGFTDEERAKFSALLDAGFIDTYRYFYPDKEGIYSWWSYRFKAREKNAGWRIDYFCTSKALESRLEDAKILTNVLGSDHCPVELDFK
;
A
#
# COMPACT_ATOMS: atom_id res chain seq x y z
N MET A 1 16.38 -2.69 -9.14
CA MET A 1 15.90 -1.86 -8.02
C MET A 1 15.02 -2.70 -7.12
N LYS A 2 14.99 -2.37 -5.83
CA LYS A 2 14.11 -3.03 -4.86
C LYS A 2 13.18 -2.00 -4.25
N PHE A 3 11.89 -2.27 -4.27
CA PHE A 3 10.87 -1.43 -3.63
C PHE A 3 10.15 -2.21 -2.55
N ILE A 4 9.91 -1.58 -1.41
CA ILE A 4 9.18 -2.18 -0.28
C ILE A 4 8.03 -1.28 0.13
N SER A 5 6.91 -1.88 0.49
CA SER A 5 5.74 -1.20 1.03
C SER A 5 5.28 -1.92 2.29
N TRP A 6 4.99 -1.17 3.35
CA TRP A 6 4.59 -1.73 4.64
C TRP A 6 3.58 -0.85 5.37
N ASN A 7 2.42 -1.40 5.66
CA ASN A 7 1.52 -0.79 6.63
C ASN A 7 2.07 -1.11 8.04
N VAL A 8 2.57 -0.10 8.73
CA VAL A 8 3.26 -0.26 10.02
C VAL A 8 2.34 -0.18 11.24
N ASN A 9 1.06 0.14 11.02
CA ASN A 9 0.07 0.26 12.11
C ASN A 9 0.60 1.08 13.29
N GLY A 10 1.11 2.28 12.97
CA GLY A 10 1.79 3.16 13.91
C GLY A 10 3.31 2.99 13.85
N ILE A 11 4.00 3.96 13.21
CA ILE A 11 5.46 3.87 13.04
C ILE A 11 6.21 3.89 14.37
N ARG A 12 5.75 4.67 15.35
CA ARG A 12 6.42 4.76 16.67
C ARG A 12 6.45 3.41 17.39
N ALA A 13 5.35 2.68 17.34
CA ALA A 13 5.29 1.32 17.91
C ALA A 13 6.13 0.33 17.10
N CYS A 14 6.10 0.43 15.78
CA CYS A 14 6.86 -0.46 14.89
C CYS A 14 8.37 -0.28 15.06
N VAL A 15 8.84 0.95 15.29
CA VAL A 15 10.27 1.22 15.60
C VAL A 15 10.72 0.46 16.84
N GLN A 16 9.89 0.37 17.86
CA GLN A 16 10.22 -0.40 19.08
C GLN A 16 10.23 -1.92 18.84
N LYS A 17 9.70 -2.37 17.73
CA LYS A 17 9.59 -3.79 17.35
C LYS A 17 10.54 -4.18 16.22
N GLY A 18 11.58 -3.39 15.97
CA GLY A 18 12.64 -3.73 15.03
C GLY A 18 12.54 -3.10 13.63
N PHE A 19 11.72 -2.09 13.43
CA PHE A 19 11.56 -1.43 12.12
C PHE A 19 12.90 -0.97 11.53
N VAL A 20 13.73 -0.27 12.30
CA VAL A 20 14.97 0.32 11.78
C VAL A 20 15.95 -0.75 11.32
N ASP A 21 16.09 -1.85 12.08
CA ASP A 21 16.98 -2.95 11.70
C ASP A 21 16.51 -3.60 10.38
N PHE A 22 15.21 -3.88 10.27
CA PHE A 22 14.64 -4.41 9.03
C PHE A 22 14.82 -3.44 7.86
N PHE A 23 14.56 -2.16 8.07
CA PHE A 23 14.70 -1.13 7.05
C PHE A 23 16.13 -1.09 6.48
N LYS A 24 17.14 -1.11 7.37
CA LYS A 24 18.55 -1.09 6.98
C LYS A 24 18.98 -2.39 6.29
N GLU A 25 18.56 -3.53 6.81
CA GLU A 25 18.86 -4.84 6.21
C GLU A 25 18.25 -4.99 4.81
N ALA A 26 17.02 -4.51 4.63
CA ALA A 26 16.34 -4.57 3.34
C ALA A 26 17.03 -3.73 2.27
N ASP A 27 17.64 -2.61 2.65
CA ASP A 27 18.39 -1.71 1.76
C ASP A 27 17.63 -1.39 0.46
N ALA A 28 16.34 -1.09 0.58
CA ALA A 28 15.49 -0.81 -0.56
C ALA A 28 15.84 0.53 -1.23
N ASP A 29 15.66 0.62 -2.53
CA ASP A 29 15.79 1.89 -3.26
C ASP A 29 14.65 2.85 -2.90
N ILE A 30 13.43 2.33 -2.75
CA ILE A 30 12.27 3.07 -2.26
C ILE A 30 11.54 2.22 -1.23
N PHE A 31 11.21 2.82 -0.09
CA PHE A 31 10.50 2.18 1.01
C PHE A 31 9.28 3.04 1.40
N CYS A 32 8.09 2.47 1.32
CA CYS A 32 6.84 3.16 1.59
C CYS A 32 6.17 2.66 2.86
N LEU A 33 5.55 3.58 3.59
CA LEU A 33 4.78 3.28 4.79
C LEU A 33 3.34 3.74 4.63
N GLN A 34 2.43 2.96 5.21
CA GLN A 34 1.04 3.35 5.42
C GLN A 34 0.70 3.24 6.91
N GLU A 35 -0.31 3.97 7.32
CA GLU A 35 -0.76 4.01 8.72
C GLU A 35 0.36 4.40 9.69
N THR A 36 1.03 5.51 9.39
CA THR A 36 2.11 6.02 10.26
C THR A 36 1.59 6.48 11.61
N LYS A 37 0.35 6.97 11.69
CA LYS A 37 -0.34 7.42 12.91
C LYS A 37 0.46 8.45 13.71
N MET A 38 1.20 9.32 13.01
CA MET A 38 1.97 10.35 13.68
C MET A 38 1.92 11.68 12.94
N GLN A 39 2.25 12.75 13.68
CA GLN A 39 2.40 14.09 13.15
C GLN A 39 3.88 14.41 12.98
N GLU A 40 4.17 15.39 12.14
CA GLU A 40 5.53 15.86 11.92
C GLU A 40 6.21 16.23 13.26
N GLY A 41 7.46 15.81 13.43
CA GLY A 41 8.25 16.09 14.62
C GLY A 41 8.07 15.12 15.79
N GLN A 42 7.09 14.20 15.74
CA GLN A 42 6.90 13.23 16.83
C GLN A 42 7.93 12.09 16.82
N LEU A 43 8.57 11.84 15.70
CA LEU A 43 9.64 10.87 15.53
C LEU A 43 10.60 11.36 14.47
N VAL A 44 11.90 11.24 14.74
CA VAL A 44 12.94 11.52 13.76
C VAL A 44 13.70 10.22 13.49
N LEU A 45 13.72 9.81 12.23
CA LEU A 45 14.50 8.66 11.79
C LEU A 45 15.78 9.14 11.11
N ASP A 46 16.93 8.78 11.69
CA ASP A 46 18.24 9.12 11.15
C ASP A 46 18.63 8.10 10.06
N LEU A 47 18.25 8.41 8.83
CA LEU A 47 18.49 7.59 7.64
C LEU A 47 19.11 8.47 6.55
N PRO A 48 20.40 8.83 6.69
CA PRO A 48 21.05 9.87 5.86
C PRO A 48 21.13 9.53 4.37
N GLU A 49 21.02 8.25 4.00
CA GLU A 49 21.02 7.81 2.61
C GLU A 49 19.68 8.03 1.90
N TYR A 50 18.64 8.45 2.65
CA TYR A 50 17.27 8.55 2.14
C TYR A 50 16.73 9.96 2.24
N HIS A 51 16.05 10.37 1.16
CA HIS A 51 15.12 11.51 1.19
C HIS A 51 13.79 11.00 1.77
N GLN A 52 13.19 11.75 2.70
CA GLN A 52 12.00 11.36 3.43
C GLN A 52 10.85 12.32 3.13
N TYR A 53 9.70 11.78 2.80
CA TYR A 53 8.47 12.53 2.56
C TYR A 53 7.34 11.94 3.38
N TRP A 54 6.71 12.79 4.20
CA TRP A 54 5.66 12.38 5.14
C TRP A 54 4.39 13.14 4.85
N ASN A 55 3.25 12.45 4.85
CA ASN A 55 1.92 13.03 4.70
C ASN A 55 1.05 12.58 5.87
N SER A 56 0.78 13.48 6.80
CA SER A 56 0.00 13.20 8.01
C SER A 56 -1.46 13.58 7.83
N ALA A 57 -2.36 12.82 8.48
CA ALA A 57 -3.76 13.21 8.57
C ALA A 57 -3.94 14.47 9.43
N VAL A 58 -4.98 15.23 9.16
CA VAL A 58 -5.38 16.35 10.03
C VAL A 58 -5.71 15.83 11.43
N LYS A 59 -6.40 14.70 11.50
CA LYS A 59 -6.70 14.02 12.76
C LYS A 59 -5.42 13.35 13.31
N LYS A 60 -5.04 13.71 14.53
CA LYS A 60 -3.86 13.15 15.20
C LYS A 60 -4.01 11.65 15.49
N GLY A 61 -2.90 10.90 15.36
CA GLY A 61 -2.88 9.47 15.67
C GLY A 61 -3.67 8.59 14.72
N TYR A 62 -3.91 9.04 13.50
CA TYR A 62 -4.77 8.38 12.52
C TYR A 62 -4.15 8.43 11.13
N SER A 63 -4.26 7.33 10.36
CA SER A 63 -3.84 7.26 8.96
C SER A 63 -2.38 7.70 8.74
N GLY A 64 -2.08 8.40 7.65
CA GLY A 64 -0.75 8.90 7.33
C GLY A 64 0.07 7.94 6.48
N THR A 65 0.90 8.52 5.60
CA THR A 65 1.81 7.79 4.71
C THR A 65 3.19 8.42 4.72
N ALA A 66 4.20 7.64 4.28
CA ALA A 66 5.56 8.14 4.12
C ALA A 66 6.26 7.41 2.98
N ILE A 67 7.22 8.08 2.35
CA ILE A 67 8.14 7.48 1.38
C ILE A 67 9.57 7.83 1.75
N PHE A 68 10.44 6.84 1.72
CA PHE A 68 11.89 6.96 1.82
C PHE A 68 12.48 6.55 0.48
N THR A 69 13.29 7.41 -0.13
CA THR A 69 13.92 7.12 -1.42
C THR A 69 15.39 7.50 -1.42
N LYS A 70 16.25 6.64 -1.96
CA LYS A 70 17.67 6.94 -2.12
C LYS A 70 17.91 8.02 -3.17
N LYS A 71 17.16 7.96 -4.28
CA LYS A 71 17.25 8.94 -5.36
C LYS A 71 16.27 10.08 -5.09
N GLU A 72 16.76 11.32 -5.21
CA GLU A 72 15.90 12.50 -5.12
C GLU A 72 14.92 12.54 -6.29
N PRO A 73 13.61 12.67 -6.05
CA PRO A 73 12.62 12.79 -7.11
C PRO A 73 12.66 14.17 -7.78
N LEU A 74 12.16 14.26 -9.01
CA LEU A 74 11.99 15.53 -9.72
C LEU A 74 10.94 16.43 -9.05
N SER A 75 9.88 15.82 -8.53
CA SER A 75 8.82 16.50 -7.78
C SER A 75 8.14 15.57 -6.80
N VAL A 76 7.47 16.16 -5.81
CA VAL A 76 6.67 15.46 -4.80
C VAL A 76 5.30 16.11 -4.74
N THR A 77 4.24 15.29 -4.77
CA THR A 77 2.86 15.76 -4.65
C THR A 77 2.18 14.99 -3.51
N TYR A 78 1.40 15.70 -2.70
CA TYR A 78 0.65 15.13 -1.57
C TYR A 78 -0.84 15.15 -1.89
N GLY A 79 -1.51 14.00 -1.73
CA GLY A 79 -2.94 13.85 -1.98
C GLY A 79 -3.31 13.67 -3.45
N LEU A 80 -4.60 13.77 -3.73
CA LEU A 80 -5.18 13.61 -5.07
C LEU A 80 -5.50 14.97 -5.73
N GLY A 81 -5.32 16.08 -5.02
CA GLY A 81 -5.76 17.39 -5.45
C GLY A 81 -7.25 17.64 -5.24
N ILE A 82 -7.88 16.88 -4.34
CA ILE A 82 -9.30 16.99 -3.99
C ILE A 82 -9.38 17.15 -2.47
N GLU A 83 -9.83 18.31 -2.01
CA GLU A 83 -9.82 18.67 -0.60
C GLU A 83 -10.50 17.63 0.28
N GLU A 84 -11.67 17.14 -0.12
CA GLU A 84 -12.41 16.11 0.62
C GLU A 84 -11.61 14.83 0.84
N HIS A 85 -10.75 14.44 -0.10
CA HIS A 85 -9.97 13.21 -0.07
C HIS A 85 -8.57 13.40 0.54
N ASP A 86 -8.11 14.64 0.70
CA ASP A 86 -6.73 14.94 1.09
C ASP A 86 -6.55 15.28 2.57
N GLN A 87 -7.55 15.01 3.41
CA GLN A 87 -7.52 15.32 4.85
C GLN A 87 -6.84 14.21 5.69
N GLU A 88 -6.63 13.04 5.12
CA GLU A 88 -6.22 11.87 5.91
C GLU A 88 -4.81 11.36 5.58
N GLY A 89 -4.03 12.14 4.81
CA GLY A 89 -2.62 11.82 4.52
C GLY A 89 -2.41 10.48 3.81
N ARG A 90 -3.26 10.18 2.81
CA ARG A 90 -3.34 8.84 2.21
C ARG A 90 -2.47 8.62 0.99
N VAL A 91 -2.00 9.67 0.34
CA VAL A 91 -1.31 9.55 -0.95
C VAL A 91 -0.10 10.47 -1.00
N ILE A 92 1.04 9.92 -1.43
CA ILE A 92 2.23 10.69 -1.82
C ILE A 92 2.65 10.21 -3.20
N THR A 93 2.90 11.14 -4.12
CA THR A 93 3.41 10.86 -5.45
C THR A 93 4.79 11.44 -5.64
N LEU A 94 5.76 10.60 -6.01
CA LEU A 94 7.09 11.01 -6.45
C LEU A 94 7.16 10.94 -7.97
N GLU A 95 7.74 11.96 -8.61
CA GLU A 95 8.03 11.94 -10.03
C GLU A 95 9.51 11.62 -10.24
N PHE A 96 9.80 10.60 -11.02
CA PHE A 96 11.12 10.29 -11.54
C PHE A 96 11.15 10.51 -13.06
N GLU A 97 12.31 10.37 -13.69
CA GLU A 97 12.43 10.61 -15.13
C GLU A 97 11.54 9.72 -15.98
N ASP A 98 11.41 8.45 -15.60
CA ASP A 98 10.78 7.40 -16.41
C ASP A 98 9.48 6.83 -15.82
N PHE A 99 9.08 7.22 -14.61
CA PHE A 99 7.81 6.81 -14.00
C PHE A 99 7.42 7.71 -12.83
N TYR A 100 6.13 7.68 -12.49
CA TYR A 100 5.63 8.15 -11.20
C TYR A 100 5.61 7.00 -10.19
N PHE A 101 5.95 7.28 -8.95
CA PHE A 101 5.92 6.30 -7.86
C PHE A 101 4.99 6.79 -6.74
N ILE A 102 3.99 5.99 -6.39
CA ILE A 102 2.93 6.41 -5.47
C ILE A 102 2.82 5.43 -4.31
N THR A 103 2.78 5.96 -3.07
CA THR A 103 2.27 5.21 -1.92
C THR A 103 0.82 5.59 -1.68
N VAL A 104 0.00 4.62 -1.34
CA VAL A 104 -1.42 4.83 -1.07
C VAL A 104 -1.90 4.01 0.13
N TYR A 105 -2.72 4.63 0.95
CA TYR A 105 -3.47 3.97 2.01
C TYR A 105 -4.96 4.20 1.75
N THR A 106 -5.60 3.22 1.13
CA THR A 106 -7.01 3.28 0.76
C THR A 106 -7.90 3.32 2.02
N PRO A 107 -8.95 4.17 2.05
CA PRO A 107 -9.86 4.19 3.19
C PRO A 107 -10.49 2.82 3.47
N ASN A 108 -10.48 2.39 4.73
CA ASN A 108 -11.21 1.21 5.18
C ASN A 108 -12.71 1.52 5.18
N SER A 109 -13.53 0.57 4.71
CA SER A 109 -14.99 0.72 4.72
C SER A 109 -15.60 0.65 6.10
N GLN A 110 -14.85 0.19 7.11
CA GLN A 110 -15.19 0.09 8.53
C GLN A 110 -16.28 -0.93 8.84
N SER A 111 -16.51 -1.16 10.14
CA SER A 111 -17.55 -2.05 10.63
C SER A 111 -18.91 -1.64 10.10
N GLU A 112 -19.74 -2.61 9.75
CA GLU A 112 -21.06 -2.39 9.18
C GLU A 112 -21.05 -1.55 7.90
N LEU A 113 -19.87 -1.48 7.25
CA LEU A 113 -19.66 -0.74 6.00
C LEU A 113 -19.99 0.75 6.11
N ALA A 114 -19.73 1.33 7.29
CA ALA A 114 -20.08 2.72 7.59
C ALA A 114 -19.47 3.73 6.61
N ARG A 115 -18.31 3.44 6.00
CA ARG A 115 -17.63 4.30 5.03
C ARG A 115 -17.58 3.73 3.62
N LEU A 116 -18.38 2.71 3.31
CA LEU A 116 -18.31 2.09 1.97
C LEU A 116 -18.63 3.11 0.85
N ASP A 117 -19.67 3.91 1.01
CA ASP A 117 -20.07 4.88 -0.01
C ASP A 117 -18.97 5.92 -0.23
N TYR A 118 -18.37 6.45 0.84
CA TYR A 118 -17.23 7.36 0.74
C TYR A 118 -16.05 6.70 0.03
N ARG A 119 -15.73 5.46 0.39
CA ARG A 119 -14.64 4.71 -0.24
C ARG A 119 -14.86 4.55 -1.74
N MET A 120 -16.09 4.31 -2.17
CA MET A 120 -16.37 4.16 -3.60
C MET A 120 -16.05 5.44 -4.37
N THR A 121 -16.41 6.61 -3.84
CA THR A 121 -16.05 7.89 -4.46
C THR A 121 -14.54 8.14 -4.43
N TRP A 122 -13.88 7.77 -3.34
CA TRP A 122 -12.42 7.89 -3.21
C TRP A 122 -11.71 7.00 -4.24
N GLU A 123 -12.16 5.78 -4.43
CA GLU A 123 -11.59 4.84 -5.40
C GLU A 123 -11.73 5.34 -6.84
N ASP A 124 -12.87 5.91 -7.19
CA ASP A 124 -13.08 6.51 -8.51
C ASP A 124 -12.13 7.70 -8.74
N ALA A 125 -11.95 8.54 -7.72
CA ALA A 125 -11.01 9.65 -7.77
C ALA A 125 -9.56 9.17 -7.91
N PHE A 126 -9.19 8.11 -7.19
CA PHE A 126 -7.85 7.53 -7.28
C PHE A 126 -7.55 6.98 -8.67
N LEU A 127 -8.47 6.22 -9.25
CA LEU A 127 -8.32 5.70 -10.62
C LEU A 127 -8.16 6.84 -11.63
N ALA A 128 -9.00 7.87 -11.54
CA ALA A 128 -8.90 9.04 -12.40
C ALA A 128 -7.54 9.74 -12.25
N TYR A 129 -7.04 9.86 -11.03
CA TYR A 129 -5.73 10.43 -10.72
C TYR A 129 -4.59 9.63 -11.39
N LEU A 130 -4.61 8.29 -11.25
CA LEU A 130 -3.63 7.42 -11.88
C LEU A 130 -3.63 7.55 -13.41
N LYS A 131 -4.82 7.57 -14.01
CA LYS A 131 -4.95 7.68 -15.47
C LYS A 131 -4.48 9.05 -15.98
N LYS A 132 -4.66 10.10 -15.18
CA LYS A 132 -4.14 11.43 -15.50
C LYS A 132 -2.61 11.45 -15.51
N LEU A 133 -1.98 10.83 -14.52
CA LEU A 133 -0.52 10.70 -14.47
C LEU A 133 0.02 9.90 -15.67
N GLU A 134 -0.68 8.83 -16.04
CA GLU A 134 -0.28 7.99 -17.19
C GLU A 134 -0.26 8.72 -18.52
N GLU A 135 -0.95 9.85 -18.66
CA GLU A 135 -0.85 10.69 -19.86
C GLU A 135 0.58 11.20 -20.09
N THR A 136 1.38 11.28 -19.04
CA THR A 136 2.75 11.79 -19.10
C THR A 136 3.80 10.69 -18.96
N LYS A 137 3.67 9.81 -17.96
CA LYS A 137 4.61 8.74 -17.64
C LYS A 137 3.87 7.53 -17.07
N PRO A 138 4.42 6.32 -17.23
CA PRO A 138 3.85 5.15 -16.56
C PRO A 138 3.95 5.27 -15.03
N VAL A 139 3.13 4.51 -14.34
CA VAL A 139 2.91 4.61 -12.89
C VAL A 139 3.23 3.30 -12.20
N ILE A 140 3.92 3.39 -11.05
CA ILE A 140 4.01 2.33 -10.05
C ILE A 140 3.26 2.83 -8.82
N PHE A 141 2.31 2.06 -8.29
CA PHE A 141 1.70 2.39 -7.01
C PHE A 141 1.72 1.19 -6.07
N CYS A 142 1.84 1.47 -4.79
CA CYS A 142 1.91 0.45 -3.76
C CYS A 142 1.21 0.92 -2.50
N GLY A 143 0.80 -0.03 -1.68
CA GLY A 143 0.29 0.25 -0.35
C GLY A 143 -0.79 -0.71 0.09
N ASP A 144 -1.45 -0.32 1.17
CA ASP A 144 -2.60 -1.01 1.71
C ASP A 144 -3.86 -0.55 0.97
N LEU A 145 -4.37 -1.41 0.11
CA LEU A 145 -5.58 -1.12 -0.67
C LEU A 145 -6.86 -1.56 0.02
N ASN A 146 -6.74 -2.12 1.23
CA ASN A 146 -7.89 -2.54 2.04
C ASN A 146 -8.90 -3.42 1.29
N VAL A 147 -8.41 -4.28 0.40
CA VAL A 147 -9.23 -5.21 -0.35
C VAL A 147 -8.46 -6.48 -0.69
N ALA A 148 -9.07 -7.64 -0.44
CA ALA A 148 -8.66 -8.91 -1.03
C ALA A 148 -9.42 -9.06 -2.35
N HIS A 149 -8.70 -9.20 -3.48
CA HIS A 149 -9.33 -9.13 -4.80
C HIS A 149 -10.20 -10.34 -5.12
N LYS A 150 -9.65 -11.54 -4.94
CA LYS A 150 -10.29 -12.81 -5.29
C LYS A 150 -10.40 -13.73 -4.07
N GLU A 151 -11.13 -14.83 -4.20
CA GLU A 151 -11.27 -15.81 -3.12
C GLU A 151 -9.93 -16.40 -2.67
N ILE A 152 -8.97 -16.52 -3.57
CA ILE A 152 -7.61 -16.97 -3.26
C ILE A 152 -6.86 -16.01 -2.33
N ASP A 153 -7.29 -14.76 -2.24
CA ASP A 153 -6.59 -13.69 -1.51
C ASP A 153 -6.94 -13.62 -0.03
N LEU A 154 -7.81 -14.50 0.48
CA LEU A 154 -8.08 -14.57 1.92
C LEU A 154 -8.47 -15.99 2.33
N LYS A 155 -8.27 -16.29 3.61
CA LYS A 155 -8.50 -17.63 4.16
C LYS A 155 -9.97 -18.05 4.17
N ASN A 156 -10.87 -17.11 4.49
CA ASN A 156 -12.30 -17.41 4.69
C ASN A 156 -13.19 -16.54 3.79
N PRO A 157 -13.19 -16.75 2.46
CA PRO A 157 -13.92 -15.87 1.55
C PRO A 157 -15.44 -15.91 1.74
N LYS A 158 -16.02 -17.08 2.00
CA LYS A 158 -17.47 -17.23 2.09
C LYS A 158 -18.08 -16.41 3.23
N THR A 159 -17.43 -16.39 4.39
CA THR A 159 -17.94 -15.68 5.57
C THR A 159 -17.67 -14.17 5.52
N ASN A 160 -16.82 -13.71 4.62
CA ASN A 160 -16.38 -12.32 4.55
C ASN A 160 -16.95 -11.54 3.36
N ARG A 161 -17.85 -12.13 2.55
CA ARG A 161 -18.38 -11.46 1.35
C ARG A 161 -19.10 -10.15 1.60
N LYS A 162 -19.61 -9.93 2.80
CA LYS A 162 -20.31 -8.70 3.19
C LYS A 162 -19.52 -7.87 4.22
N ASN A 163 -18.27 -8.23 4.45
CA ASN A 163 -17.42 -7.51 5.39
C ASN A 163 -16.45 -6.59 4.67
N ALA A 164 -16.05 -5.52 5.35
CA ALA A 164 -15.05 -4.58 4.83
C ALA A 164 -13.79 -5.34 4.37
N GLY A 165 -13.31 -5.00 3.18
CA GLY A 165 -12.14 -5.63 2.55
C GLY A 165 -12.47 -6.75 1.57
N PHE A 166 -13.71 -7.25 1.54
CA PHE A 166 -14.11 -8.30 0.60
C PHE A 166 -15.52 -8.17 0.05
N THR A 167 -16.10 -6.98 0.12
CA THR A 167 -17.40 -6.70 -0.51
C THR A 167 -17.29 -6.76 -2.03
N ASP A 168 -18.40 -7.07 -2.70
CA ASP A 168 -18.43 -7.08 -4.16
C ASP A 168 -18.05 -5.71 -4.74
N GLU A 169 -18.48 -4.62 -4.08
CA GLU A 169 -18.18 -3.24 -4.49
C GLU A 169 -16.69 -2.92 -4.41
N GLU A 170 -16.03 -3.28 -3.32
CA GLU A 170 -14.58 -3.06 -3.14
C GLU A 170 -13.77 -3.87 -4.15
N ARG A 171 -14.13 -5.14 -4.32
CA ARG A 171 -13.48 -6.02 -5.30
C ARG A 171 -13.66 -5.52 -6.73
N ALA A 172 -14.85 -4.99 -7.06
CA ALA A 172 -15.12 -4.41 -8.37
C ALA A 172 -14.24 -3.19 -8.65
N LYS A 173 -13.96 -2.35 -7.65
CA LYS A 173 -13.05 -1.21 -7.81
C LYS A 173 -11.62 -1.66 -8.08
N PHE A 174 -11.15 -2.72 -7.44
CA PHE A 174 -9.83 -3.28 -7.76
C PHE A 174 -9.80 -3.87 -9.17
N SER A 175 -10.85 -4.59 -9.57
CA SER A 175 -10.99 -5.08 -10.95
C SER A 175 -10.95 -3.94 -11.96
N ALA A 176 -11.57 -2.80 -11.64
CA ALA A 176 -11.55 -1.62 -12.51
C ALA A 176 -10.14 -1.05 -12.69
N LEU A 177 -9.30 -1.09 -11.64
CA LEU A 177 -7.88 -0.71 -11.74
C LEU A 177 -7.15 -1.63 -12.74
N LEU A 178 -7.35 -2.94 -12.65
CA LEU A 178 -6.71 -3.89 -13.56
C LEU A 178 -7.23 -3.74 -15.00
N ASP A 179 -8.54 -3.55 -15.16
CA ASP A 179 -9.17 -3.34 -16.47
C ASP A 179 -8.68 -2.03 -17.14
N ALA A 180 -8.29 -1.05 -16.33
CA ALA A 180 -7.72 0.21 -16.81
C ALA A 180 -6.26 0.10 -17.26
N GLY A 181 -5.64 -1.08 -17.12
CA GLY A 181 -4.29 -1.36 -17.61
C GLY A 181 -3.21 -1.45 -16.55
N PHE A 182 -3.58 -1.66 -15.29
CA PHE A 182 -2.61 -1.91 -14.21
C PHE A 182 -2.44 -3.40 -13.96
N ILE A 183 -1.23 -3.78 -13.54
CA ILE A 183 -0.84 -5.15 -13.25
C ILE A 183 -0.74 -5.33 -11.73
N ASP A 184 -1.44 -6.32 -11.17
CA ASP A 184 -1.19 -6.83 -9.83
C ASP A 184 0.08 -7.69 -9.92
N THR A 185 1.21 -7.15 -9.48
CA THR A 185 2.52 -7.76 -9.73
C THR A 185 2.68 -9.10 -9.04
N TYR A 186 2.13 -9.28 -7.85
CA TYR A 186 2.22 -10.57 -7.17
C TYR A 186 1.49 -11.66 -7.96
N ARG A 187 0.26 -11.40 -8.40
CA ARG A 187 -0.51 -12.36 -9.21
C ARG A 187 0.05 -12.55 -10.61
N TYR A 188 0.75 -11.56 -11.13
CA TYR A 188 1.48 -11.70 -12.39
C TYR A 188 2.52 -12.82 -12.33
N PHE A 189 3.31 -12.88 -11.25
CA PHE A 189 4.32 -13.92 -11.08
C PHE A 189 3.76 -15.22 -10.48
N TYR A 190 2.76 -15.12 -9.62
CA TYR A 190 2.21 -16.25 -8.85
C TYR A 190 0.67 -16.28 -8.95
N PRO A 191 0.15 -16.58 -10.16
CA PRO A 191 -1.31 -16.46 -10.39
C PRO A 191 -2.17 -17.40 -9.56
N ASP A 192 -1.62 -18.57 -9.18
CA ASP A 192 -2.38 -19.63 -8.51
C ASP A 192 -1.85 -19.98 -7.11
N LYS A 193 -0.92 -19.20 -6.58
CA LYS A 193 -0.31 -19.50 -5.27
C LYS A 193 -1.26 -19.16 -4.14
N GLU A 194 -1.68 -20.18 -3.40
CA GLU A 194 -2.59 -20.08 -2.27
C GLU A 194 -1.86 -19.86 -0.95
N GLY A 195 -2.62 -19.35 0.04
CA GLY A 195 -2.14 -19.29 1.42
C GLY A 195 -1.10 -18.23 1.71
N ILE A 196 -0.90 -17.26 0.80
CA ILE A 196 0.04 -16.17 0.98
C ILE A 196 -0.73 -14.88 1.20
N TYR A 197 -0.56 -14.30 2.39
CA TYR A 197 -1.31 -13.14 2.85
C TYR A 197 -0.35 -12.05 3.36
N SER A 198 -0.86 -10.82 3.48
CA SER A 198 -0.10 -9.67 3.95
C SER A 198 -0.63 -9.08 5.25
N TRP A 199 -1.81 -9.47 5.68
CA TRP A 199 -2.45 -8.99 6.91
C TRP A 199 -3.16 -10.12 7.63
N TRP A 200 -3.12 -10.08 8.98
CA TRP A 200 -3.81 -10.99 9.89
C TRP A 200 -4.36 -10.19 11.06
N SER A 201 -5.61 -10.45 11.44
CA SER A 201 -6.16 -9.85 12.65
C SER A 201 -5.32 -10.22 13.89
N TYR A 202 -5.21 -9.32 14.84
CA TYR A 202 -4.61 -9.65 16.14
C TYR A 202 -5.48 -10.63 16.97
N ARG A 203 -6.74 -10.80 16.58
CA ARG A 203 -7.69 -11.66 17.30
C ARG A 203 -7.51 -13.12 16.91
N PHE A 204 -7.84 -14.01 17.84
CA PHE A 204 -7.95 -15.46 17.61
C PHE A 204 -6.69 -16.14 17.08
N LYS A 205 -5.51 -15.58 17.35
CA LYS A 205 -4.23 -16.10 16.84
C LYS A 205 -4.24 -16.28 15.31
N ALA A 206 -4.82 -15.32 14.61
CA ALA A 206 -5.03 -15.41 13.16
C ALA A 206 -3.71 -15.62 12.39
N ARG A 207 -2.62 -14.95 12.79
CA ARG A 207 -1.32 -15.09 12.11
C ARG A 207 -0.72 -16.48 12.31
N GLU A 208 -0.79 -17.04 13.53
CA GLU A 208 -0.32 -18.39 13.81
C GLU A 208 -1.06 -19.43 12.97
N LYS A 209 -2.36 -19.23 12.80
CA LYS A 209 -3.24 -20.11 12.00
C LYS A 209 -3.21 -19.80 10.50
N ASN A 210 -2.47 -18.76 10.12
CA ASN A 210 -2.47 -18.20 8.76
C ASN A 210 -3.88 -17.90 8.24
N ALA A 211 -4.76 -17.39 9.09
CA ALA A 211 -6.08 -16.90 8.71
C ALA A 211 -5.99 -15.44 8.27
N GLY A 212 -5.36 -15.22 7.14
CA GLY A 212 -4.98 -13.90 6.67
C GLY A 212 -5.70 -13.46 5.40
N TRP A 213 -5.32 -12.25 4.97
CA TRP A 213 -5.81 -11.57 3.77
C TRP A 213 -4.64 -10.94 3.03
N ARG A 214 -4.65 -11.02 1.71
CA ARG A 214 -3.71 -10.27 0.87
C ARG A 214 -4.39 -8.95 0.49
N ILE A 215 -3.99 -7.87 1.16
CA ILE A 215 -4.57 -6.53 0.97
C ILE A 215 -3.53 -5.45 0.69
N ASP A 216 -2.24 -5.81 0.70
CA ASP A 216 -1.12 -4.94 0.37
C ASP A 216 -0.57 -5.33 -1.00
N TYR A 217 -0.31 -4.33 -1.85
CA TYR A 217 -0.03 -4.56 -3.27
C TYR A 217 1.10 -3.68 -3.78
N PHE A 218 1.79 -4.18 -4.80
CA PHE A 218 2.48 -3.39 -5.82
C PHE A 218 1.75 -3.57 -7.15
N CYS A 219 1.34 -2.47 -7.75
CA CYS A 219 0.73 -2.47 -9.07
C CYS A 219 1.49 -1.52 -10.00
N THR A 220 1.58 -1.88 -11.27
CA THR A 220 2.28 -1.06 -12.27
C THR A 220 1.44 -0.87 -13.52
N SER A 221 1.70 0.24 -14.22
CA SER A 221 1.22 0.40 -15.59
C SER A 221 1.71 -0.76 -16.45
N LYS A 222 0.90 -1.20 -17.40
CA LYS A 222 1.26 -2.27 -18.34
C LYS A 222 2.53 -1.94 -19.14
N ALA A 223 2.79 -0.66 -19.41
CA ALA A 223 4.00 -0.21 -20.10
C ALA A 223 5.29 -0.59 -19.37
N LEU A 224 5.22 -0.90 -18.07
CA LEU A 224 6.38 -1.30 -17.27
C LEU A 224 6.54 -2.83 -17.15
N GLU A 225 5.68 -3.62 -17.80
CA GLU A 225 5.66 -5.08 -17.67
C GLU A 225 7.02 -5.72 -17.89
N SER A 226 7.75 -5.28 -18.92
CA SER A 226 9.08 -5.83 -19.24
C SER A 226 10.16 -5.52 -18.19
N ARG A 227 9.89 -4.62 -17.26
CA ARG A 227 10.80 -4.25 -16.18
C ARG A 227 10.53 -5.00 -14.87
N LEU A 228 9.46 -5.80 -14.80
CA LEU A 228 9.15 -6.61 -13.62
C LEU A 228 10.11 -7.79 -13.53
N GLU A 229 10.72 -8.01 -12.36
CA GLU A 229 11.63 -9.13 -12.11
C GLU A 229 11.04 -10.16 -11.16
N ASP A 230 10.46 -9.72 -10.03
CA ASP A 230 9.80 -10.58 -9.04
C ASP A 230 8.92 -9.75 -8.12
N ALA A 231 8.01 -10.40 -7.43
CA ALA A 231 7.18 -9.80 -6.38
C ALA A 231 7.15 -10.75 -5.17
N LYS A 232 7.28 -10.19 -3.96
CA LYS A 232 7.36 -11.00 -2.73
C LYS A 232 6.43 -10.44 -1.67
N ILE A 233 5.97 -11.33 -0.81
CA ILE A 233 5.24 -11.00 0.42
C ILE A 233 6.08 -11.55 1.57
N LEU A 234 6.61 -10.65 2.41
CA LEU A 234 7.62 -10.98 3.42
C LEU A 234 6.95 -11.42 4.73
N THR A 235 6.27 -12.56 4.68
CA THR A 235 5.38 -13.04 5.76
C THR A 235 6.06 -13.25 7.10
N ASN A 236 7.38 -13.42 7.13
CA ASN A 236 8.15 -13.65 8.35
C ASN A 236 8.57 -12.36 9.06
N VAL A 237 8.35 -11.21 8.48
CA VAL A 237 8.70 -9.93 9.09
C VAL A 237 7.61 -9.51 10.07
N LEU A 238 7.99 -9.33 11.33
CA LEU A 238 7.10 -8.95 12.42
C LEU A 238 7.23 -7.46 12.75
N GLY A 239 6.31 -6.92 13.55
CA GLY A 239 6.32 -5.51 13.99
C GLY A 239 5.03 -4.77 13.70
N SER A 240 4.15 -5.34 12.89
CA SER A 240 2.82 -4.84 12.56
C SER A 240 1.87 -6.01 12.37
N ASP A 241 0.56 -5.76 12.29
CA ASP A 241 -0.42 -6.75 11.86
C ASP A 241 -0.39 -7.00 10.34
N HIS A 242 0.31 -6.15 9.59
CA HIS A 242 0.71 -6.40 8.21
C HIS A 242 2.16 -6.86 8.15
N CYS A 243 2.51 -7.60 7.10
CA CYS A 243 3.91 -7.79 6.71
C CYS A 243 4.25 -6.90 5.51
N PRO A 244 5.55 -6.65 5.26
CA PRO A 244 5.96 -5.90 4.08
C PRO A 244 5.69 -6.67 2.79
N VAL A 245 5.48 -5.94 1.70
CA VAL A 245 5.48 -6.47 0.34
C VAL A 245 6.63 -5.85 -0.46
N GLU A 246 7.18 -6.59 -1.42
CA GLU A 246 8.35 -6.19 -2.18
C GLU A 246 8.11 -6.35 -3.67
N LEU A 247 8.64 -5.41 -4.45
CA LEU A 247 8.74 -5.52 -5.91
C LEU A 247 10.21 -5.38 -6.32
N ASP A 248 10.70 -6.37 -7.05
CA ASP A 248 12.01 -6.33 -7.71
C ASP A 248 11.82 -5.88 -9.15
N PHE A 249 12.59 -4.87 -9.57
CA PHE A 249 12.33 -4.07 -10.76
C PHE A 249 13.64 -3.69 -11.46
N LYS A 250 13.67 -3.75 -12.81
CA LYS A 250 14.86 -3.39 -13.62
C LYS A 250 15.09 -1.91 -13.72
#